data_57e03d49ce4f276f271f9b2d30083f52
#
_entry.id   57e03d49ce4f276f271f9b2d30083f52
#
_cell.length_a   1.000
_cell.length_b   1.000
_cell.length_c   1.000
_cell.angle_alpha   90.00
_cell.angle_beta   90.00
_cell.angle_gamma   90.00
#
_symmetry.space_group_name_H-M   'P 1'
#
loop_
_entity.id
_entity.type
_entity.pdbx_description
1 polymer ?
#
loop_
_entity_poly.entity_id
_entity_poly.type
_entity_poly.pdbx_seq_one_letter_code
_entity_poly.pdbx_strand_id
1 'polypeptide(L)'
;MHIEISLLRQTLTLQDDDGRVKASYSISSAANGVGCQKNSGCTPIGKHIVRAKIGANAEVNTVFVGRRATGEICTPALMAEFPTRDWILTRILWLSGTELGVNRLGNVDTMQRYIYIHGSPDSCKMGEIGSHGCIRMRNADVIALFDSVEVGTTVLIHND
;
A
#
# COMPACT_ATOMS: atom_id res chain seq x y z
N MET A 1 -7.75 10.89 12.52
CA MET A 1 -7.38 9.52 12.10
C MET A 1 -5.96 9.50 11.57
N HIS A 2 -5.22 8.47 11.89
CA HIS A 2 -3.92 8.20 11.28
C HIS A 2 -3.74 6.69 11.08
N ILE A 3 -2.83 6.34 10.18
CA ILE A 3 -2.48 4.96 9.85
C ILE A 3 -1.12 4.65 10.46
N GLU A 4 -0.99 3.48 11.06
CA GLU A 4 0.29 2.97 11.55
C GLU A 4 0.54 1.59 10.95
N ILE A 5 1.74 1.40 10.38
CA ILE A 5 2.12 0.16 9.71
C ILE A 5 3.36 -0.41 10.38
N SER A 6 3.24 -1.65 10.88
CA SER A 6 4.37 -2.42 11.39
C SER A 6 4.82 -3.41 10.33
N LEU A 7 6.01 -3.21 9.80
CA LEU A 7 6.61 -4.13 8.81
C LEU A 7 7.03 -5.43 9.48
N LEU A 8 7.49 -5.37 10.73
CA LEU A 8 7.84 -6.57 11.48
C LEU A 8 6.64 -7.49 11.69
N ARG A 9 5.50 -6.91 12.06
CA ARG A 9 4.28 -7.67 12.35
C ARG A 9 3.40 -7.89 11.13
N GLN A 10 3.69 -7.22 10.02
CA GLN A 10 2.88 -7.24 8.80
C GLN A 10 1.42 -6.87 9.09
N THR A 11 1.25 -5.76 9.82
CA THR A 11 -0.05 -5.23 10.23
C THR A 11 -0.18 -3.74 9.92
N LEU A 12 -1.40 -3.33 9.62
CA LEU A 12 -1.78 -1.93 9.46
C LEU A 12 -2.94 -1.64 10.42
N THR A 13 -2.78 -0.61 11.24
CA THR A 13 -3.85 -0.15 12.12
C THR A 13 -4.32 1.24 11.72
N LEU A 14 -5.63 1.45 11.81
CA LEU A 14 -6.26 2.75 11.72
C LEU A 14 -6.58 3.20 13.15
N GLN A 15 -6.08 4.38 13.51
CA GLN A 15 -6.20 4.91 14.87
C GLN A 15 -6.89 6.27 14.84
N ASP A 16 -7.63 6.58 15.90
CA ASP A 16 -8.19 7.92 16.10
C ASP A 16 -7.14 8.86 16.70
N ASP A 17 -7.53 10.13 16.90
CA ASP A 17 -6.63 11.16 17.43
C ASP A 17 -6.21 10.89 18.89
N ASP A 18 -6.96 10.06 19.62
CA ASP A 18 -6.63 9.62 20.98
C ASP A 18 -5.72 8.38 21.01
N GLY A 19 -5.31 7.88 19.83
CA GLY A 19 -4.48 6.68 19.71
C GLY A 19 -5.23 5.36 19.84
N ARG A 20 -6.56 5.39 19.83
CA ARG A 20 -7.38 4.19 19.91
C ARG A 20 -7.44 3.50 18.54
N VAL A 21 -7.21 2.21 18.53
CA VAL A 21 -7.31 1.39 17.30
C VAL A 21 -8.78 1.25 16.91
N LYS A 22 -9.11 1.72 15.71
CA LYS A 22 -10.44 1.61 15.10
C LYS A 22 -10.56 0.40 14.19
N ALA A 23 -9.48 0.00 13.56
CA ALA A 23 -9.42 -1.18 12.69
C ALA A 23 -7.99 -1.68 12.62
N SER A 24 -7.85 -2.98 12.40
CA SER A 24 -6.55 -3.64 12.23
C SER A 24 -6.63 -4.62 11.08
N TYR A 25 -5.63 -4.60 10.20
CA TYR A 25 -5.59 -5.40 8.99
C TYR A 25 -4.24 -6.09 8.85
N SER A 26 -4.24 -7.29 8.29
CA SER A 26 -3.02 -7.94 7.84
C SER A 26 -2.60 -7.35 6.49
N ILE A 27 -1.30 -7.20 6.31
CA ILE A 27 -0.71 -6.68 5.07
C ILE A 27 0.37 -7.61 4.53
N SER A 28 0.87 -7.28 3.33
CA SER A 28 2.06 -7.90 2.77
C SER A 28 2.95 -6.79 2.19
N SER A 29 4.11 -6.59 2.79
CA SER A 29 5.10 -5.61 2.35
C SER A 29 6.22 -6.25 1.53
N ALA A 30 7.29 -5.49 1.25
CA ALA A 30 8.33 -5.91 0.32
C ALA A 30 9.04 -7.20 0.71
N ALA A 31 9.18 -8.11 -0.25
CA ALA A 31 9.99 -9.31 -0.11
C ALA A 31 11.46 -8.98 0.20
N ASN A 32 11.98 -7.87 -0.33
CA ASN A 32 13.33 -7.41 -0.06
C ASN A 32 13.51 -6.75 1.31
N GLY A 33 12.43 -6.61 2.08
CA GLY A 33 12.48 -6.06 3.43
C GLY A 33 12.35 -4.54 3.47
N VAL A 34 12.97 -3.95 4.49
CA VAL A 34 12.86 -2.53 4.84
C VAL A 34 13.94 -1.71 4.18
N GLY A 35 13.59 -0.60 3.55
CA GLY A 35 14.56 0.33 2.98
C GLY A 35 13.94 1.46 2.21
N CYS A 36 14.59 2.63 2.26
CA CYS A 36 14.12 3.85 1.63
C CYS A 36 14.79 4.16 0.28
N GLN A 37 15.82 3.41 -0.10
CA GLN A 37 16.58 3.68 -1.31
C GLN A 37 15.78 3.40 -2.59
N LYS A 38 15.94 4.28 -3.56
CA LYS A 38 15.41 4.10 -4.91
C LYS A 38 15.94 2.80 -5.52
N ASN A 39 15.08 2.09 -6.23
CA ASN A 39 15.37 0.81 -6.89
C ASN A 39 15.76 -0.34 -5.95
N SER A 40 15.58 -0.19 -4.64
CA SER A 40 15.89 -1.25 -3.68
C SER A 40 14.84 -2.38 -3.68
N GLY A 41 13.61 -2.08 -4.12
CA GLY A 41 12.48 -3.00 -4.00
C GLY A 41 12.03 -3.21 -2.55
N CYS A 42 12.47 -2.35 -1.64
CA CYS A 42 12.13 -2.39 -0.21
C CYS A 42 10.94 -1.48 0.10
N THR A 43 10.28 -1.73 1.23
CA THR A 43 9.25 -0.82 1.75
C THR A 43 9.91 0.24 2.64
N PRO A 44 9.63 1.54 2.40
CA PRO A 44 10.23 2.61 3.18
C PRO A 44 9.65 2.70 4.58
N ILE A 45 10.41 3.30 5.49
CA ILE A 45 9.99 3.60 6.86
C ILE A 45 9.86 5.11 7.07
N GLY A 46 9.31 5.49 8.21
CA GLY A 46 9.17 6.86 8.66
C GLY A 46 7.79 7.45 8.44
N LYS A 47 7.72 8.76 8.53
CA LYS A 47 6.47 9.50 8.43
C LYS A 47 6.10 9.78 6.99
N HIS A 48 4.85 9.51 6.68
CA HIS A 48 4.24 9.70 5.35
C HIS A 48 2.89 10.36 5.47
N ILE A 49 2.34 10.74 4.33
CA ILE A 49 0.92 11.10 4.18
C ILE A 49 0.32 10.33 3.01
N VAL A 50 -0.99 10.18 3.03
CA VAL A 50 -1.75 9.77 1.85
C VAL A 50 -1.77 10.95 0.88
N ARG A 51 -1.00 10.85 -0.21
CA ARG A 51 -0.90 11.92 -1.21
C ARG A 51 -2.11 11.98 -2.11
N ALA A 52 -2.59 10.82 -2.52
CA ALA A 52 -3.73 10.72 -3.44
C ALA A 52 -4.47 9.41 -3.20
N LYS A 53 -5.77 9.44 -3.49
CA LYS A 53 -6.67 8.29 -3.42
C LYS A 53 -7.20 8.03 -4.82
N ILE A 54 -7.00 6.83 -5.35
CA ILE A 54 -7.34 6.47 -6.73
C ILE A 54 -8.23 5.23 -6.72
N GLY A 55 -9.28 5.25 -7.55
CA GLY A 55 -10.18 4.11 -7.71
C GLY A 55 -11.47 4.18 -6.88
N ALA A 56 -11.92 5.38 -6.47
CA ALA A 56 -13.21 5.54 -5.80
C ALA A 56 -14.32 4.94 -6.68
N ASN A 57 -15.17 4.12 -6.06
CA ASN A 57 -16.30 3.44 -6.71
C ASN A 57 -15.91 2.41 -7.79
N ALA A 58 -14.64 2.11 -7.98
CA ALA A 58 -14.23 1.04 -8.88
C ALA A 58 -14.70 -0.32 -8.35
N GLU A 59 -14.98 -1.24 -9.27
CA GLU A 59 -15.30 -2.62 -8.91
C GLU A 59 -14.11 -3.29 -8.21
N VAL A 60 -14.42 -4.23 -7.33
CA VAL A 60 -13.41 -5.10 -6.71
C VAL A 60 -12.65 -5.84 -7.81
N ASN A 61 -11.33 -5.95 -7.66
CA ASN A 61 -10.42 -6.56 -8.65
C ASN A 61 -10.18 -5.71 -9.91
N THR A 62 -10.65 -4.47 -9.97
CA THR A 62 -10.24 -3.55 -11.03
C THR A 62 -8.72 -3.47 -11.07
N VAL A 63 -8.14 -3.68 -12.26
CA VAL A 63 -6.69 -3.65 -12.46
C VAL A 63 -6.22 -2.23 -12.77
N PHE A 64 -5.20 -1.78 -12.04
CA PHE A 64 -4.55 -0.49 -12.26
C PHE A 64 -3.14 -0.67 -12.78
N VAL A 65 -2.77 0.14 -13.77
CA VAL A 65 -1.39 0.29 -14.26
C VAL A 65 -1.11 1.78 -14.39
N GLY A 66 0.02 2.23 -13.87
CA GLY A 66 0.35 3.65 -13.87
C GLY A 66 -0.72 4.49 -13.19
N ARG A 67 -1.35 3.99 -12.15
CA ARG A 67 -2.43 4.63 -11.38
C ARG A 67 -3.70 4.89 -12.18
N ARG A 68 -3.92 4.13 -13.23
CA ARG A 68 -5.12 4.23 -14.08
C ARG A 68 -5.77 2.87 -14.23
N ALA A 69 -7.11 2.83 -14.16
CA ALA A 69 -7.87 1.62 -14.45
C ALA A 69 -7.65 1.20 -15.91
N THR A 70 -7.30 -0.08 -16.11
CA THR A 70 -7.02 -0.63 -17.45
C THR A 70 -8.27 -1.07 -18.19
N GLY A 71 -9.40 -1.17 -17.49
CA GLY A 71 -10.61 -1.82 -18.02
C GLY A 71 -10.67 -3.32 -17.75
N GLU A 72 -9.59 -3.89 -17.21
CA GLU A 72 -9.55 -5.31 -16.84
C GLU A 72 -10.07 -5.52 -15.43
N ILE A 73 -10.66 -6.70 -15.20
CA ILE A 73 -10.99 -7.20 -13.86
C ILE A 73 -10.12 -8.44 -13.64
N CYS A 74 -9.36 -8.45 -12.55
CA CYS A 74 -8.46 -9.56 -12.24
C CYS A 74 -9.26 -10.83 -11.93
N THR A 75 -8.91 -11.90 -12.63
CA THR A 75 -9.48 -13.24 -12.45
C THR A 75 -8.35 -14.25 -12.38
N PRO A 76 -8.61 -15.47 -11.87
CA PRO A 76 -7.61 -16.55 -11.94
C PRO A 76 -7.11 -16.82 -13.37
N ALA A 77 -7.98 -16.72 -14.36
CA ALA A 77 -7.61 -16.91 -15.77
C ALA A 77 -6.66 -15.82 -16.25
N LEU A 78 -6.93 -14.55 -15.92
CA LEU A 78 -6.06 -13.43 -16.28
C LEU A 78 -4.71 -13.54 -15.59
N MET A 79 -4.67 -13.94 -14.34
CA MET A 79 -3.44 -14.18 -13.60
C MET A 79 -2.59 -15.30 -14.20
N ALA A 80 -3.23 -16.38 -14.65
CA ALA A 80 -2.55 -17.48 -15.32
C ALA A 80 -1.94 -17.06 -16.65
N GLU A 81 -2.60 -16.15 -17.37
CA GLU A 81 -2.11 -15.59 -18.63
C GLU A 81 -0.88 -14.69 -18.45
N PHE A 82 -0.82 -13.96 -17.31
CA PHE A 82 0.26 -13.01 -17.00
C PHE A 82 0.88 -13.33 -15.62
N PRO A 83 1.58 -14.46 -15.46
CA PRO A 83 1.98 -14.98 -14.14
C PRO A 83 3.03 -14.12 -13.42
N THR A 84 3.74 -13.23 -14.12
CA THR A 84 4.77 -12.37 -13.54
C THR A 84 4.32 -10.92 -13.33
N ARG A 85 3.08 -10.61 -13.69
CA ARG A 85 2.55 -9.25 -13.59
C ARG A 85 2.32 -8.87 -12.14
N ASP A 86 2.71 -7.65 -11.78
CA ASP A 86 2.43 -7.08 -10.45
C ASP A 86 0.99 -6.56 -10.40
N TRP A 87 0.15 -7.21 -9.61
CA TRP A 87 -1.28 -6.92 -9.56
C TRP A 87 -1.60 -5.86 -8.54
N ILE A 88 -1.93 -4.66 -9.01
CA ILE A 88 -2.41 -3.54 -8.21
C ILE A 88 -3.91 -3.42 -8.46
N LEU A 89 -4.71 -3.75 -7.46
CA LEU A 89 -6.14 -3.95 -7.63
C LEU A 89 -6.98 -3.05 -6.72
N THR A 90 -8.19 -2.79 -7.14
CA THR A 90 -9.33 -2.33 -6.33
C THR A 90 -9.25 -0.88 -5.90
N ARG A 91 -8.23 -0.49 -5.17
CA ARG A 91 -8.00 0.88 -4.67
C ARG A 91 -6.50 1.14 -4.55
N ILE A 92 -6.12 2.40 -4.73
CA ILE A 92 -4.76 2.87 -4.48
C ILE A 92 -4.81 4.03 -3.48
N LEU A 93 -4.01 3.94 -2.41
CA LEU A 93 -3.63 5.07 -1.58
C LEU A 93 -2.15 5.32 -1.85
N TRP A 94 -1.85 6.39 -2.57
CA TRP A 94 -0.48 6.73 -2.93
C TRP A 94 0.19 7.50 -1.81
N LEU A 95 1.36 7.05 -1.36
CA LEU A 95 2.07 7.62 -0.23
C LEU A 95 3.14 8.62 -0.67
N SER A 96 3.34 9.63 0.17
CA SER A 96 4.42 10.60 0.06
C SER A 96 5.14 10.69 1.40
N GLY A 97 6.47 10.61 1.37
CA GLY A 97 7.28 10.82 2.57
C GLY A 97 7.25 12.27 3.03
N THR A 98 7.40 12.49 4.32
CA THR A 98 7.45 13.84 4.92
C THR A 98 8.78 14.18 5.58
N GLU A 99 9.73 13.24 5.60
CA GLU A 99 11.03 13.39 6.25
C GLU A 99 12.13 13.55 5.20
N LEU A 100 12.59 14.79 5.01
CA LEU A 100 13.63 15.14 4.05
C LEU A 100 14.90 14.33 4.30
N GLY A 101 15.43 13.68 3.25
CA GLY A 101 16.64 12.87 3.33
C GLY A 101 16.43 11.46 3.90
N VAL A 102 15.24 11.16 4.39
CA VAL A 102 14.85 9.81 4.89
C VAL A 102 13.93 9.11 3.89
N ASN A 103 12.82 9.75 3.53
CA ASN A 103 11.81 9.22 2.62
C ASN A 103 11.23 10.26 1.67
N ARG A 104 11.81 11.45 1.62
CA ARG A 104 11.40 12.54 0.77
C ARG A 104 12.60 13.13 0.01
N LEU A 105 12.41 13.32 -1.30
CA LEU A 105 13.38 13.86 -2.26
C LEU A 105 14.63 12.99 -2.46
N GLY A 106 15.45 13.33 -3.44
CA GLY A 106 16.68 12.61 -3.74
C GLY A 106 16.45 11.15 -4.10
N ASN A 107 17.33 10.29 -3.62
CA ASN A 107 17.30 8.85 -3.89
C ASN A 107 16.40 8.05 -2.93
N VAL A 108 15.62 8.72 -2.10
CA VAL A 108 14.81 8.10 -1.05
C VAL A 108 13.34 8.49 -1.14
N ASP A 109 12.91 9.15 -2.20
CA ASP A 109 11.57 9.73 -2.30
C ASP A 109 10.48 8.68 -2.47
N THR A 110 9.68 8.45 -1.44
CA THR A 110 8.59 7.48 -1.44
C THR A 110 7.60 7.70 -2.57
N MET A 111 7.20 8.95 -2.80
CA MET A 111 6.21 9.28 -3.84
C MET A 111 6.73 8.93 -5.23
N GLN A 112 7.97 9.28 -5.54
CA GLN A 112 8.58 9.00 -6.86
C GLN A 112 8.95 7.53 -7.03
N ARG A 113 9.01 6.76 -5.94
CA ARG A 113 9.17 5.31 -5.97
C ARG A 113 7.84 4.59 -6.20
N TYR A 114 6.73 5.30 -6.30
CA TYR A 114 5.40 4.74 -6.52
C TYR A 114 5.01 3.73 -5.45
N ILE A 115 5.20 4.10 -4.19
CA ILE A 115 4.80 3.28 -3.04
C ILE A 115 3.33 3.53 -2.72
N TYR A 116 2.52 2.48 -2.88
CA TYR A 116 1.08 2.51 -2.64
C TYR A 116 0.67 1.54 -1.54
N ILE A 117 -0.46 1.83 -0.90
CA ILE A 117 -1.29 0.83 -0.24
C ILE A 117 -2.36 0.45 -1.28
N HIS A 118 -2.49 -0.83 -1.59
CA HIS A 118 -3.42 -1.27 -2.64
C HIS A 118 -4.00 -2.66 -2.38
N GLY A 119 -5.08 -2.97 -3.08
CA GLY A 119 -5.65 -4.31 -3.10
C GLY A 119 -4.82 -5.29 -3.90
N SER A 120 -5.08 -6.57 -3.71
CA SER A 120 -4.32 -7.67 -4.31
C SER A 120 -5.23 -8.86 -4.58
N PRO A 121 -4.80 -9.81 -5.44
CA PRO A 121 -5.57 -11.04 -5.67
C PRO A 121 -5.83 -11.79 -4.37
N ASP A 122 -6.98 -12.45 -4.26
CA ASP A 122 -7.36 -13.22 -3.07
C ASP A 122 -6.38 -14.35 -2.76
N SER A 123 -5.63 -14.82 -3.76
CA SER A 123 -4.57 -15.81 -3.60
C SER A 123 -3.30 -15.28 -2.94
N CYS A 124 -3.12 -13.96 -2.84
CA CYS A 124 -1.99 -13.37 -2.13
C CYS A 124 -2.14 -13.59 -0.63
N LYS A 125 -1.09 -14.09 -0.01
CA LYS A 125 -1.06 -14.29 1.44
C LYS A 125 -0.74 -12.99 2.16
N MET A 126 -1.56 -12.66 3.15
CA MET A 126 -1.31 -11.54 4.06
C MET A 126 -0.63 -12.04 5.33
N GLY A 127 0.03 -11.13 6.05
CA GLY A 127 0.77 -11.47 7.26
C GLY A 127 2.22 -11.88 7.00
N GLU A 128 2.64 -11.90 5.74
CA GLU A 128 4.01 -12.23 5.34
C GLU A 128 4.47 -11.31 4.20
N ILE A 129 5.77 -11.15 4.06
CA ILE A 129 6.38 -10.34 3.00
C ILE A 129 6.16 -10.98 1.62
N GLY A 130 6.13 -10.18 0.56
CA GLY A 130 5.95 -10.70 -0.79
C GLY A 130 5.87 -9.66 -1.89
N SER A 131 5.77 -8.36 -1.58
CA SER A 131 5.61 -7.31 -2.59
C SER A 131 6.94 -6.81 -3.17
N HIS A 132 6.84 -5.86 -4.10
CA HIS A 132 7.99 -5.18 -4.71
C HIS A 132 8.26 -3.79 -4.10
N GLY A 133 7.71 -3.51 -2.91
CA GLY A 133 7.84 -2.24 -2.20
C GLY A 133 6.52 -1.71 -1.67
N CYS A 134 5.44 -1.86 -2.41
CA CYS A 134 4.11 -1.46 -1.98
C CYS A 134 3.58 -2.28 -0.81
N ILE A 135 2.50 -1.79 -0.21
CA ILE A 135 1.82 -2.46 0.90
C ILE A 135 0.53 -3.06 0.35
N ARG A 136 0.50 -4.39 0.26
CA ARG A 136 -0.65 -5.15 -0.22
C ARG A 136 -1.64 -5.38 0.91
N MET A 137 -2.92 -5.25 0.58
CA MET A 137 -4.04 -5.58 1.47
C MET A 137 -5.04 -6.49 0.76
N ARG A 138 -5.88 -7.16 1.52
CA ARG A 138 -7.07 -7.80 0.96
C ARG A 138 -7.98 -6.74 0.37
N ASN A 139 -8.70 -7.07 -0.70
CA ASN A 139 -9.55 -6.11 -1.40
C ASN A 139 -10.62 -5.48 -0.49
N ALA A 140 -11.29 -6.29 0.33
CA ALA A 140 -12.28 -5.78 1.29
C ALA A 140 -11.66 -4.81 2.30
N ASP A 141 -10.44 -5.09 2.74
CA ASP A 141 -9.74 -4.30 3.74
C ASP A 141 -9.28 -2.95 3.16
N VAL A 142 -8.75 -2.94 1.94
CA VAL A 142 -8.33 -1.69 1.31
C VAL A 142 -9.51 -0.79 0.97
N ILE A 143 -10.67 -1.36 0.64
CA ILE A 143 -11.91 -0.57 0.45
C ILE A 143 -12.31 0.08 1.76
N ALA A 144 -12.35 -0.66 2.86
CA ALA A 144 -12.71 -0.13 4.17
C ALA A 144 -11.74 0.98 4.61
N LEU A 145 -10.44 0.77 4.42
CA LEU A 145 -9.42 1.78 4.74
C LEU A 145 -9.60 3.03 3.87
N PHE A 146 -9.76 2.85 2.57
CA PHE A 146 -9.96 3.93 1.60
C PHE A 146 -11.15 4.82 1.97
N ASP A 147 -12.25 4.21 2.38
CA ASP A 147 -13.47 4.94 2.77
C ASP A 147 -13.34 5.63 4.13
N SER A 148 -12.36 5.24 4.95
CA SER A 148 -12.18 5.75 6.31
C SER A 148 -11.20 6.91 6.42
N VAL A 149 -10.37 7.15 5.40
CA VAL A 149 -9.31 8.16 5.45
C VAL A 149 -9.41 9.14 4.29
N GLU A 150 -8.81 10.30 4.48
CA GLU A 150 -8.76 11.36 3.47
C GLU A 150 -7.33 11.58 2.99
N VAL A 151 -7.19 12.27 1.86
CA VAL A 151 -5.89 12.80 1.40
C VAL A 151 -5.32 13.69 2.51
N GLY A 152 -4.04 13.51 2.81
CA GLY A 152 -3.37 14.21 3.92
C GLY A 152 -3.31 13.41 5.21
N THR A 153 -4.03 12.28 5.31
CA THR A 153 -3.95 11.41 6.48
C THR A 153 -2.50 10.95 6.72
N THR A 154 -2.04 11.10 7.96
CA THR A 154 -0.70 10.68 8.37
C THR A 154 -0.56 9.16 8.34
N VAL A 155 0.57 8.69 7.83
CA VAL A 155 0.93 7.27 7.80
C VAL A 155 2.33 7.11 8.39
N LEU A 156 2.43 6.38 9.49
CA LEU A 156 3.71 6.02 10.10
C LEU A 156 4.05 4.59 9.75
N ILE A 157 5.20 4.37 9.13
CA ILE A 157 5.72 3.04 8.81
C ILE A 157 6.96 2.78 9.66
N HIS A 158 6.94 1.69 10.40
CA HIS A 158 8.06 1.29 11.26
C HIS A 158 8.29 -0.23 11.19
N ASN A 159 9.42 -0.67 11.73
CA ASN A 159 9.82 -2.08 11.73
C ASN A 159 9.89 -2.68 13.14
N ASP A 160 8.98 -2.25 13.99
CA ASP A 160 8.85 -2.71 15.38
C ASP A 160 7.71 -3.72 15.55
#